data_e54896c07d6ccedce397c6882a57cae4
#
_entry.id   e54896c07d6ccedce397c6882a57cae4
#
_cell.length_a   1.000
_cell.length_b   1.000
_cell.length_c   1.000
_cell.angle_alpha   90.00
_cell.angle_beta   90.00
_cell.angle_gamma   90.00
#
_symmetry.space_group_name_H-M   'P 1'
#
loop_
_entity.id
_entity.type
_entity.pdbx_description
1 polymer ?
#
loop_
_entity_poly.entity_id
_entity_poly.type
_entity_poly.pdbx_seq_one_letter_code
_entity_poly.pdbx_strand_id
1 'polypeptide(L)'
;MPASNLQMHPNIEVVIDENAAQMLTREQTPWLVGPCKWTPKFTRKAVVWLCGVVQKPILKLTYKDYIENSLGELLEQGRAYDQINIDVFNDLQHTITGWPGGKPNADDSTRPVSSEPFPKRVVVFSPHPDDDVISMGGTFIRLVQQGHDVHVAYETSGNVAVHDDVVLQNIDTARELGFGDHYAEVEKIIAGKKKGEPEPRPLLDLKGAIRRAEARAAVRSFGLNPDTNAHFLNLPFYETGGIKKGQLTEKDIDIIVKLLREVKPHQIYAAGDLADPHGTHRTAMEAVLGALDVVRDDEWLKECHLWLYRGAWMEWDLGMVDMAVPLSPDELIMKRHAIYRHLSQKDIMPFPGSDPREFWQRAEERTQNTAQLYDKLGMAEYQAIEVFVKMF
;
A
#
# COMPACT_ATOMS: atom_id res chain seq x y z
N MET A 1 11.27 -26.82 6.38
CA MET A 1 11.07 -26.89 4.90
C MET A 1 12.22 -27.69 4.30
N PRO A 2 12.01 -28.55 3.27
CA PRO A 2 13.10 -29.36 2.67
C PRO A 2 14.28 -28.53 2.19
N ALA A 3 14.03 -27.35 1.61
CA ALA A 3 15.09 -26.45 1.14
C ALA A 3 16.01 -25.93 2.25
N SER A 4 15.54 -25.86 3.50
CA SER A 4 16.38 -25.43 4.63
C SER A 4 17.52 -26.40 4.93
N ASN A 5 17.40 -27.67 4.55
CA ASN A 5 18.47 -28.66 4.71
C ASN A 5 19.67 -28.40 3.80
N LEU A 6 19.49 -27.63 2.72
CA LEU A 6 20.56 -27.24 1.82
C LEU A 6 21.64 -26.40 2.52
N GLN A 7 21.28 -25.67 3.59
CA GLN A 7 22.23 -24.88 4.38
C GLN A 7 23.37 -25.73 4.99
N MET A 8 23.14 -27.03 5.15
CA MET A 8 24.13 -27.99 5.69
C MET A 8 25.04 -28.59 4.60
N HIS A 9 24.78 -28.31 3.33
CA HIS A 9 25.57 -28.85 2.24
C HIS A 9 26.90 -28.10 2.09
N PRO A 10 28.06 -28.79 2.02
CA PRO A 10 29.37 -28.13 2.03
C PRO A 10 29.69 -27.36 0.76
N ASN A 11 29.03 -27.65 -0.35
CA ASN A 11 29.24 -27.00 -1.65
C ASN A 11 27.88 -26.58 -2.23
N ILE A 12 27.33 -25.46 -1.75
CA ILE A 12 26.09 -24.90 -2.28
C ILE A 12 26.38 -23.51 -2.84
N GLU A 13 25.85 -23.24 -4.02
CA GLU A 13 25.74 -21.91 -4.60
C GLU A 13 24.27 -21.54 -4.69
N VAL A 14 23.92 -20.35 -4.20
CA VAL A 14 22.55 -19.84 -4.20
C VAL A 14 22.50 -18.59 -5.05
N VAL A 15 21.72 -18.63 -6.12
CA VAL A 15 21.46 -17.48 -6.99
C VAL A 15 20.02 -17.03 -6.74
N ILE A 16 19.87 -15.80 -6.25
CA ILE A 16 18.58 -15.20 -5.91
C ILE A 16 18.53 -13.76 -6.42
N ASP A 17 17.35 -13.28 -6.75
CA ASP A 17 17.13 -11.87 -7.04
C ASP A 17 16.98 -11.04 -5.75
N GLU A 18 16.93 -9.71 -5.88
CA GLU A 18 16.82 -8.78 -4.74
C GLU A 18 15.55 -9.02 -3.92
N ASN A 19 14.43 -9.37 -4.58
CA ASN A 19 13.17 -9.64 -3.89
C ASN A 19 13.27 -10.89 -3.01
N ALA A 20 13.89 -11.97 -3.52
CA ALA A 20 14.14 -13.18 -2.76
C ALA A 20 15.18 -12.97 -1.64
N ALA A 21 16.08 -11.99 -1.80
CA ALA A 21 17.10 -11.63 -0.82
C ALA A 21 16.57 -10.79 0.36
N GLN A 22 15.40 -10.19 0.25
CA GLN A 22 14.87 -9.21 1.22
C GLN A 22 14.93 -9.65 2.69
N MET A 23 14.81 -10.96 2.97
CA MET A 23 14.82 -11.50 4.33
C MET A 23 16.21 -11.92 4.81
N LEU A 24 17.25 -11.76 4.01
CA LEU A 24 18.62 -12.06 4.43
C LEU A 24 19.12 -11.04 5.47
N THR A 25 19.93 -11.49 6.41
CA THR A 25 20.58 -10.62 7.40
C THR A 25 21.34 -9.47 6.75
N ARG A 26 21.99 -9.72 5.62
CA ARG A 26 22.71 -8.72 4.82
C ARG A 26 21.81 -7.57 4.36
N GLU A 27 20.54 -7.82 4.09
CA GLU A 27 19.57 -6.82 3.64
C GLU A 27 18.82 -6.17 4.82
N GLN A 28 18.46 -6.98 5.82
CA GLN A 28 17.70 -6.50 6.96
C GLN A 28 18.57 -5.74 7.96
N THR A 29 19.71 -6.31 8.31
CA THR A 29 20.61 -5.82 9.37
C THR A 29 22.07 -5.95 8.94
N PRO A 30 22.51 -5.25 7.86
CA PRO A 30 23.82 -5.45 7.25
C PRO A 30 24.99 -5.14 8.23
N TRP A 31 24.79 -4.29 9.22
CA TRP A 31 25.78 -4.00 10.27
C TRP A 31 26.18 -5.22 11.12
N LEU A 32 25.39 -6.31 11.08
CA LEU A 32 25.73 -7.57 11.75
C LEU A 32 26.69 -8.45 10.94
N VAL A 33 26.88 -8.14 9.64
CA VAL A 33 27.67 -9.00 8.74
C VAL A 33 28.84 -8.29 8.07
N GLY A 34 28.96 -6.97 8.19
CA GLY A 34 30.08 -6.21 7.62
C GLY A 34 29.98 -4.71 7.80
N PRO A 35 30.97 -3.96 7.32
CA PRO A 35 31.00 -2.51 7.41
C PRO A 35 29.87 -1.89 6.60
N CYS A 36 29.35 -0.75 7.08
CA CYS A 36 28.21 -0.07 6.50
C CYS A 36 28.50 1.38 6.13
N LYS A 37 27.87 1.86 5.06
CA LYS A 37 27.82 3.29 4.76
C LYS A 37 26.66 3.93 5.53
N TRP A 38 26.99 4.62 6.61
CA TRP A 38 26.02 5.25 7.49
C TRP A 38 25.44 6.53 6.88
N THR A 39 24.18 6.48 6.46
CA THR A 39 23.36 7.64 6.10
C THR A 39 22.35 7.91 7.21
N PRO A 40 21.73 9.11 7.31
CA PRO A 40 20.71 9.39 8.33
C PRO A 40 19.60 8.33 8.35
N LYS A 41 19.05 7.97 7.19
CA LYS A 41 17.99 6.96 7.06
C LYS A 41 18.46 5.55 7.50
N PHE A 42 19.71 5.20 7.17
CA PHE A 42 20.29 3.93 7.59
C PHE A 42 20.60 3.88 9.10
N THR A 43 21.06 5.00 9.66
CA THR A 43 21.24 5.17 11.13
C THR A 43 19.90 5.00 11.85
N ARG A 44 18.83 5.64 11.34
CA ARG A 44 17.47 5.48 11.88
C ARG A 44 17.03 4.03 11.86
N LYS A 45 17.22 3.30 10.73
CA LYS A 45 16.91 1.87 10.64
C LYS A 45 17.62 1.04 11.70
N ALA A 46 18.92 1.27 11.90
CA ALA A 46 19.71 0.53 12.87
C ALA A 46 19.29 0.83 14.32
N VAL A 47 18.99 2.08 14.65
CA VAL A 47 18.55 2.48 15.99
C VAL A 47 17.16 1.93 16.30
N VAL A 48 16.22 1.97 15.36
CA VAL A 48 14.89 1.36 15.51
C VAL A 48 15.00 -0.15 15.73
N TRP A 49 15.87 -0.82 14.97
CA TRP A 49 16.16 -2.24 15.17
C TRP A 49 16.75 -2.49 16.57
N LEU A 50 17.72 -1.67 17.00
CA LEU A 50 18.34 -1.79 18.34
C LEU A 50 17.29 -1.67 19.46
N CYS A 51 16.36 -0.71 19.36
CA CYS A 51 15.25 -0.59 20.31
C CYS A 51 14.45 -1.89 20.44
N GLY A 52 14.18 -2.55 19.30
CA GLY A 52 13.49 -3.83 19.26
C GLY A 52 14.28 -4.97 19.91
N VAL A 53 15.61 -4.98 19.76
CA VAL A 53 16.50 -5.99 20.36
C VAL A 53 16.59 -5.81 21.88
N VAL A 54 16.89 -4.59 22.35
CA VAL A 54 17.12 -4.34 23.77
C VAL A 54 15.86 -3.98 24.55
N GLN A 55 14.71 -3.87 23.88
CA GLN A 55 13.41 -3.50 24.45
C GLN A 55 13.45 -2.18 25.24
N LYS A 56 14.10 -1.18 24.66
CA LYS A 56 14.21 0.18 25.23
C LYS A 56 13.77 1.21 24.19
N PRO A 57 13.08 2.28 24.59
CA PRO A 57 12.79 3.40 23.71
C PRO A 57 14.07 4.16 23.33
N ILE A 58 14.03 4.88 22.21
CA ILE A 58 15.19 5.52 21.57
C ILE A 58 16.00 6.36 22.57
N LEU A 59 15.36 7.27 23.32
CA LEU A 59 16.04 8.17 24.26
C LEU A 59 16.59 7.47 25.51
N LYS A 60 16.35 6.17 25.69
CA LYS A 60 16.87 5.36 26.81
C LYS A 60 17.98 4.40 26.38
N LEU A 61 18.36 4.40 25.11
CA LEU A 61 19.53 3.65 24.63
C LEU A 61 20.81 4.24 25.23
N THR A 62 21.74 3.36 25.59
CA THR A 62 23.01 3.69 26.19
C THR A 62 24.18 3.30 25.29
N TYR A 63 25.36 3.83 25.52
CA TYR A 63 26.60 3.44 24.85
C TYR A 63 26.78 1.91 24.81
N LYS A 64 26.50 1.25 25.94
CA LYS A 64 26.61 -0.20 26.10
C LYS A 64 25.66 -0.94 25.12
N ASP A 65 24.43 -0.46 24.95
CA ASP A 65 23.46 -1.08 24.04
C ASP A 65 24.00 -1.11 22.61
N TYR A 66 24.64 -0.03 22.14
CA TYR A 66 25.26 0.02 20.80
C TYR A 66 26.41 -0.95 20.65
N ILE A 67 27.35 -0.97 21.61
CA ILE A 67 28.56 -1.80 21.54
C ILE A 67 28.21 -3.29 21.58
N GLU A 68 27.31 -3.69 22.47
CA GLU A 68 26.92 -5.10 22.63
C GLU A 68 26.09 -5.64 21.45
N ASN A 69 25.59 -4.76 20.58
CA ASN A 69 24.75 -5.12 19.43
C ASN A 69 25.40 -4.75 18.09
N SER A 70 26.72 -4.75 18.00
CA SER A 70 27.50 -4.58 16.77
C SER A 70 27.31 -3.22 16.06
N LEU A 71 26.92 -2.18 16.80
CA LEU A 71 26.76 -0.82 16.28
C LEU A 71 27.92 0.11 16.70
N GLY A 72 29.07 -0.45 17.09
CA GLY A 72 30.27 0.32 17.46
C GLY A 72 30.77 1.20 16.31
N GLU A 73 30.77 0.69 15.08
CA GLU A 73 31.16 1.45 13.88
C GLU A 73 30.33 2.74 13.70
N LEU A 74 29.04 2.72 14.05
CA LEU A 74 28.19 3.89 14.01
C LEU A 74 28.67 4.98 14.98
N LEU A 75 29.17 4.61 16.15
CA LEU A 75 29.71 5.54 17.16
C LEU A 75 31.08 6.11 16.74
N GLU A 76 31.85 5.36 15.94
CA GLU A 76 33.15 5.80 15.41
C GLU A 76 33.01 6.92 14.35
N GLN A 77 31.79 7.19 13.85
CA GLN A 77 31.52 8.33 12.96
C GLN A 77 31.67 9.71 13.65
N GLY A 78 32.12 9.74 14.90
CA GLY A 78 32.40 10.96 15.64
C GLY A 78 31.20 11.64 16.31
N ARG A 79 30.08 10.91 16.42
CA ARG A 79 28.85 11.38 17.06
C ARG A 79 28.61 10.60 18.36
N ALA A 80 28.32 11.31 19.45
CA ALA A 80 27.97 10.69 20.72
C ALA A 80 26.61 9.92 20.58
N TYR A 81 26.49 8.81 21.32
CA TYR A 81 25.29 7.96 21.25
C TYR A 81 23.99 8.70 21.61
N ASP A 82 24.06 9.59 22.60
CA ASP A 82 22.93 10.42 23.05
C ASP A 82 22.49 11.42 21.96
N GLN A 83 23.43 11.99 21.20
CA GLN A 83 23.13 12.84 20.07
C GLN A 83 22.47 12.03 18.94
N ILE A 84 22.96 10.81 18.68
CA ILE A 84 22.33 9.89 17.70
C ILE A 84 20.90 9.58 18.12
N ASN A 85 20.67 9.28 19.41
CA ASN A 85 19.33 9.04 19.95
C ASN A 85 18.39 10.23 19.71
N ILE A 86 18.86 11.45 20.03
CA ILE A 86 18.07 12.69 19.85
C ILE A 86 17.74 12.92 18.39
N ASP A 87 18.73 12.78 17.50
CA ASP A 87 18.53 13.01 16.07
C ASP A 87 17.53 12.01 15.48
N VAL A 88 17.66 10.72 15.81
CA VAL A 88 16.74 9.68 15.32
C VAL A 88 15.34 9.86 15.91
N PHE A 89 15.23 10.24 17.18
CA PHE A 89 13.96 10.53 17.82
C PHE A 89 13.24 11.68 17.11
N ASN A 90 13.93 12.80 16.89
CA ASN A 90 13.38 13.97 16.22
C ASN A 90 13.00 13.65 14.76
N ASP A 91 13.84 12.91 14.04
CA ASP A 91 13.59 12.51 12.66
C ASP A 91 12.31 11.67 12.56
N LEU A 92 12.13 10.68 13.43
CA LEU A 92 10.90 9.89 13.48
C LEU A 92 9.69 10.73 13.91
N GLN A 93 9.83 11.62 14.89
CA GLN A 93 8.75 12.50 15.32
C GLN A 93 8.28 13.42 14.19
N HIS A 94 9.20 13.89 13.35
CA HIS A 94 8.89 14.74 12.21
C HIS A 94 8.18 13.98 11.06
N THR A 95 8.21 12.65 11.04
CA THR A 95 7.38 11.88 10.10
C THR A 95 5.90 11.88 10.47
N ILE A 96 5.55 12.09 11.74
CA ILE A 96 4.18 12.02 12.24
C ILE A 96 3.41 13.28 11.87
N THR A 97 2.31 13.10 11.14
CA THR A 97 1.46 14.22 10.73
C THR A 97 -0.03 13.87 10.77
N GLY A 98 -0.84 14.79 11.27
CA GLY A 98 -2.29 14.76 11.12
C GLY A 98 -2.76 15.43 9.81
N TRP A 99 -1.82 15.91 8.97
CA TRP A 99 -2.11 16.63 7.73
C TRP A 99 -1.35 16.01 6.55
N PRO A 100 -1.80 14.86 6.02
CA PRO A 100 -1.10 14.17 4.93
C PRO A 100 -1.06 14.95 3.63
N GLY A 101 -1.96 15.93 3.45
CA GLY A 101 -1.94 16.88 2.34
C GLY A 101 -1.24 18.21 2.63
N GLY A 102 -0.65 18.38 3.83
CA GLY A 102 -0.07 19.64 4.29
C GLY A 102 -1.10 20.55 4.96
N LYS A 103 -0.71 21.19 6.06
CA LYS A 103 -1.58 22.08 6.82
C LYS A 103 -1.45 23.52 6.28
N PRO A 104 -2.53 24.13 5.76
CA PRO A 104 -2.45 25.49 5.23
C PRO A 104 -2.04 26.50 6.31
N ASN A 105 -1.25 27.49 5.92
CA ASN A 105 -0.77 28.57 6.78
C ASN A 105 0.02 28.09 8.03
N ALA A 106 0.67 26.93 7.98
CA ALA A 106 1.47 26.40 9.06
C ALA A 106 2.96 26.38 8.66
N ASP A 107 3.83 26.48 9.68
CA ASP A 107 5.25 26.15 9.51
C ASP A 107 5.38 24.65 9.17
N ASP A 108 5.94 24.36 8.01
CA ASP A 108 6.14 23.02 7.47
C ASP A 108 7.62 22.61 7.42
N SER A 109 8.53 23.42 7.96
CA SER A 109 9.98 23.17 7.93
C SER A 109 10.41 21.84 8.55
N THR A 110 9.58 21.27 9.43
CA THR A 110 9.78 19.94 10.06
C THR A 110 8.66 18.97 9.74
N ARG A 111 7.91 19.19 8.67
CA ARG A 111 6.76 18.36 8.27
C ARG A 111 7.10 17.51 7.05
N PRO A 112 6.52 16.31 6.92
CA PRO A 112 6.77 15.47 5.75
C PRO A 112 6.15 16.03 4.46
N VAL A 113 5.14 16.90 4.58
CA VAL A 113 4.40 17.47 3.45
C VAL A 113 4.32 18.98 3.58
N SER A 114 4.63 19.69 2.49
CA SER A 114 4.52 21.15 2.41
C SER A 114 3.08 21.62 2.58
N SER A 115 2.90 22.79 3.23
CA SER A 115 1.62 23.48 3.39
C SER A 115 1.02 23.93 2.06
N GLU A 116 1.86 24.24 1.08
CA GLU A 116 1.45 24.73 -0.23
C GLU A 116 1.78 23.73 -1.36
N PRO A 117 1.03 23.75 -2.47
CA PRO A 117 -0.24 24.46 -2.66
C PRO A 117 -1.38 23.85 -1.83
N PHE A 118 -2.39 24.67 -1.51
CA PHE A 118 -3.59 24.20 -0.84
C PHE A 118 -4.86 24.71 -1.57
N PRO A 119 -5.89 23.89 -1.85
CA PRO A 119 -5.91 22.43 -1.67
C PRO A 119 -4.99 21.69 -2.63
N LYS A 120 -4.51 20.51 -2.24
CA LYS A 120 -3.76 19.64 -3.15
C LYS A 120 -4.70 18.81 -4.03
N ARG A 121 -4.27 18.55 -5.26
CA ARG A 121 -4.83 17.50 -6.10
C ARG A 121 -4.07 16.21 -5.80
N VAL A 122 -4.81 15.15 -5.51
CA VAL A 122 -4.28 13.87 -5.05
C VAL A 122 -4.78 12.75 -5.96
N VAL A 123 -3.91 11.87 -6.41
CA VAL A 123 -4.31 10.63 -7.09
C VAL A 123 -3.87 9.43 -6.25
N VAL A 124 -4.81 8.57 -5.91
CA VAL A 124 -4.56 7.28 -5.26
C VAL A 124 -4.68 6.18 -6.31
N PHE A 125 -3.59 5.55 -6.69
CA PHE A 125 -3.60 4.36 -7.54
C PHE A 125 -3.91 3.13 -6.70
N SER A 126 -4.89 2.35 -7.11
CA SER A 126 -5.36 1.13 -6.45
C SER A 126 -5.25 -0.01 -7.47
N PRO A 127 -4.28 -0.95 -7.31
CA PRO A 127 -4.10 -2.07 -8.24
C PRO A 127 -5.39 -2.87 -8.46
N HIS A 128 -6.12 -3.16 -7.38
CA HIS A 128 -7.47 -3.73 -7.43
C HIS A 128 -8.47 -2.79 -6.78
N PRO A 129 -9.78 -2.92 -7.08
CA PRO A 129 -10.81 -2.09 -6.45
C PRO A 129 -11.06 -2.46 -4.98
N ASP A 130 -10.16 -2.12 -4.07
CA ASP A 130 -10.20 -2.23 -2.59
C ASP A 130 -8.84 -1.91 -1.95
N ASP A 131 -7.73 -1.96 -2.71
CA ASP A 131 -6.38 -1.73 -2.16
C ASP A 131 -6.25 -0.33 -1.53
N ASP A 132 -6.91 0.68 -2.09
CA ASP A 132 -6.97 2.04 -1.56
C ASP A 132 -7.54 2.09 -0.13
N VAL A 133 -8.69 1.46 0.10
CA VAL A 133 -9.34 1.47 1.42
C VAL A 133 -8.65 0.55 2.42
N ILE A 134 -8.15 -0.61 1.98
CA ILE A 134 -7.42 -1.57 2.80
C ILE A 134 -6.10 -0.95 3.29
N SER A 135 -5.37 -0.31 2.37
CA SER A 135 -4.00 0.14 2.62
C SER A 135 -3.95 1.49 3.33
N MET A 136 -4.72 2.47 2.85
CA MET A 136 -4.64 3.85 3.30
C MET A 136 -5.99 4.55 3.51
N GLY A 137 -7.05 3.77 3.77
CA GLY A 137 -8.41 4.29 3.88
C GLY A 137 -8.58 5.40 4.91
N GLY A 138 -7.85 5.35 6.03
CA GLY A 138 -7.88 6.42 7.03
C GLY A 138 -7.23 7.72 6.53
N THR A 139 -6.08 7.64 5.89
CA THR A 139 -5.41 8.77 5.25
C THR A 139 -6.26 9.33 4.10
N PHE A 140 -6.88 8.45 3.31
CA PHE A 140 -7.79 8.86 2.24
C PHE A 140 -8.97 9.69 2.78
N ILE A 141 -9.67 9.19 3.80
CA ILE A 141 -10.75 9.91 4.49
C ILE A 141 -10.27 11.28 4.95
N ARG A 142 -9.11 11.34 5.58
CA ARG A 142 -8.55 12.58 6.12
C ARG A 142 -8.22 13.59 5.02
N LEU A 143 -7.64 13.17 3.91
CA LEU A 143 -7.39 14.03 2.76
C LEU A 143 -8.70 14.67 2.24
N VAL A 144 -9.77 13.88 2.12
CA VAL A 144 -11.08 14.37 1.71
C VAL A 144 -11.67 15.33 2.73
N GLN A 145 -11.64 15.00 4.02
CA GLN A 145 -12.18 15.86 5.09
C GLN A 145 -11.42 17.18 5.25
N GLN A 146 -10.14 17.20 4.89
CA GLN A 146 -9.31 18.41 4.88
C GLN A 146 -9.50 19.26 3.63
N GLY A 147 -10.38 18.86 2.70
CA GLY A 147 -10.76 19.65 1.54
C GLY A 147 -9.84 19.54 0.35
N HIS A 148 -8.99 18.51 0.30
CA HIS A 148 -8.18 18.23 -0.89
C HIS A 148 -9.02 17.64 -2.02
N ASP A 149 -8.61 17.86 -3.26
CA ASP A 149 -9.22 17.28 -4.46
C ASP A 149 -8.62 15.88 -4.68
N VAL A 150 -9.36 14.87 -4.26
CA VAL A 150 -8.87 13.48 -4.20
C VAL A 150 -9.52 12.62 -5.27
N HIS A 151 -8.72 12.04 -6.12
CA HIS A 151 -9.09 11.07 -7.15
C HIS A 151 -8.55 9.68 -6.79
N VAL A 152 -9.33 8.64 -7.06
CA VAL A 152 -8.85 7.26 -6.98
C VAL A 152 -8.88 6.62 -8.37
N ALA A 153 -7.77 5.97 -8.74
CA ALA A 153 -7.58 5.30 -10.02
C ALA A 153 -7.45 3.79 -9.78
N TYR A 154 -8.52 3.06 -10.06
CA TYR A 154 -8.55 1.61 -10.02
C TYR A 154 -7.90 1.06 -11.29
N GLU A 155 -6.71 0.49 -11.16
CA GLU A 155 -5.85 0.12 -12.29
C GLU A 155 -6.40 -1.09 -13.03
N THR A 156 -6.94 -2.07 -12.31
CA THR A 156 -7.52 -3.29 -12.88
C THR A 156 -8.99 -3.45 -12.51
N SER A 157 -9.70 -4.32 -13.23
CA SER A 157 -11.10 -4.63 -12.92
C SER A 157 -11.28 -5.50 -11.68
N GLY A 158 -10.26 -6.25 -11.27
CA GLY A 158 -10.35 -7.23 -10.17
C GLY A 158 -11.35 -8.38 -10.43
N ASN A 159 -11.79 -8.55 -11.67
CA ASN A 159 -12.90 -9.43 -12.05
C ASN A 159 -12.67 -10.90 -11.72
N VAL A 160 -11.44 -11.42 -11.82
CA VAL A 160 -11.12 -12.83 -11.55
C VAL A 160 -11.28 -13.22 -10.07
N ALA A 161 -11.37 -12.24 -9.17
CA ALA A 161 -11.52 -12.46 -7.73
C ALA A 161 -13.00 -12.53 -7.28
N VAL A 162 -13.96 -12.37 -8.18
CA VAL A 162 -15.38 -12.45 -7.84
C VAL A 162 -15.89 -13.89 -8.02
N HIS A 163 -16.47 -14.45 -6.96
CA HIS A 163 -17.06 -15.78 -7.00
C HIS A 163 -18.35 -15.81 -7.80
N ASP A 164 -18.65 -16.97 -8.42
CA ASP A 164 -19.83 -17.15 -9.24
C ASP A 164 -21.13 -16.99 -8.43
N ASP A 165 -21.15 -17.37 -7.16
CA ASP A 165 -22.30 -17.19 -6.26
C ASP A 165 -22.65 -15.70 -6.06
N VAL A 166 -21.65 -14.82 -5.99
CA VAL A 166 -21.86 -13.36 -5.91
C VAL A 166 -22.49 -12.85 -7.21
N VAL A 167 -22.07 -13.39 -8.35
CA VAL A 167 -22.67 -13.06 -9.66
C VAL A 167 -24.12 -13.48 -9.69
N LEU A 168 -24.44 -14.72 -9.29
CA LEU A 168 -25.81 -15.23 -9.27
C LEU A 168 -26.70 -14.40 -8.34
N GLN A 169 -26.21 -14.02 -7.16
CA GLN A 169 -26.94 -13.13 -6.22
C GLN A 169 -27.29 -11.78 -6.88
N ASN A 170 -26.38 -11.19 -7.65
CA ASN A 170 -26.63 -9.94 -8.35
C ASN A 170 -27.62 -10.14 -9.51
N ILE A 171 -27.56 -11.27 -10.22
CA ILE A 171 -28.54 -11.63 -11.25
C ILE A 171 -29.94 -11.81 -10.66
N ASP A 172 -30.05 -12.47 -9.49
CA ASP A 172 -31.34 -12.63 -8.80
C ASP A 172 -31.92 -11.25 -8.42
N THR A 173 -31.10 -10.34 -7.94
CA THR A 173 -31.53 -8.96 -7.67
C THR A 173 -32.03 -8.27 -8.95
N ALA A 174 -31.29 -8.41 -10.06
CA ALA A 174 -31.70 -7.86 -11.34
C ALA A 174 -33.03 -8.49 -11.85
N ARG A 175 -33.23 -9.77 -11.60
CA ARG A 175 -34.47 -10.50 -11.95
C ARG A 175 -35.68 -9.95 -11.20
N GLU A 176 -35.56 -9.70 -9.89
CA GLU A 176 -36.62 -9.07 -9.08
C GLU A 176 -36.97 -7.66 -9.57
N LEU A 177 -36.02 -6.95 -10.18
CA LEU A 177 -36.21 -5.63 -10.77
C LEU A 177 -36.72 -5.68 -12.24
N GLY A 178 -36.94 -6.86 -12.81
CA GLY A 178 -37.39 -7.05 -14.19
C GLY A 178 -36.28 -7.03 -15.24
N PHE A 179 -35.01 -7.10 -14.85
CA PHE A 179 -33.86 -7.09 -15.78
C PHE A 179 -33.18 -8.45 -15.91
N GLY A 180 -33.74 -9.53 -15.36
CA GLY A 180 -33.09 -10.84 -15.28
C GLY A 180 -32.75 -11.44 -16.64
N ASP A 181 -33.55 -11.22 -17.66
CA ASP A 181 -33.35 -11.79 -19.01
C ASP A 181 -32.07 -11.32 -19.68
N HIS A 182 -31.56 -10.13 -19.31
CA HIS A 182 -30.29 -9.61 -19.82
C HIS A 182 -29.09 -10.48 -19.41
N TYR A 183 -29.22 -11.26 -18.35
CA TYR A 183 -28.12 -12.04 -17.74
C TYR A 183 -28.27 -13.56 -17.97
N ALA A 184 -29.29 -14.01 -18.72
CA ALA A 184 -29.56 -15.43 -18.98
C ALA A 184 -28.37 -16.16 -19.67
N GLU A 185 -27.57 -15.45 -20.46
CA GLU A 185 -26.34 -15.97 -21.06
C GLU A 185 -25.27 -16.25 -19.96
N VAL A 186 -25.11 -15.34 -19.00
CA VAL A 186 -24.12 -15.48 -17.90
C VAL A 186 -24.48 -16.67 -17.01
N GLU A 187 -25.75 -16.87 -16.70
CA GLU A 187 -26.21 -18.04 -15.94
C GLU A 187 -25.87 -19.36 -16.65
N LYS A 188 -26.09 -19.43 -18.00
CA LYS A 188 -25.69 -20.60 -18.80
C LYS A 188 -24.19 -20.83 -18.80
N ILE A 189 -23.38 -19.76 -18.85
CA ILE A 189 -21.91 -19.83 -18.75
C ILE A 189 -21.53 -20.44 -17.41
N ILE A 190 -22.07 -19.92 -16.29
CA ILE A 190 -21.77 -20.41 -14.96
C ILE A 190 -22.15 -21.89 -14.80
N ALA A 191 -23.35 -22.27 -15.26
CA ALA A 191 -23.85 -23.66 -15.21
C ALA A 191 -23.00 -24.64 -16.03
N GLY A 192 -22.42 -24.17 -17.15
CA GLY A 192 -21.57 -24.99 -18.05
C GLY A 192 -20.06 -24.91 -17.77
N LYS A 193 -19.62 -24.14 -16.76
CA LYS A 193 -18.21 -23.84 -16.47
C LYS A 193 -17.43 -25.10 -16.06
N LYS A 194 -16.26 -25.28 -16.65
CA LYS A 194 -15.33 -26.35 -16.28
C LYS A 194 -14.14 -25.79 -15.52
N LYS A 195 -13.70 -26.54 -14.53
CA LYS A 195 -12.56 -26.15 -13.71
C LYS A 195 -11.28 -26.00 -14.55
N GLY A 196 -10.63 -24.83 -14.45
CA GLY A 196 -9.35 -24.54 -15.13
C GLY A 196 -9.48 -23.94 -16.52
N GLU A 197 -10.70 -23.79 -17.07
CA GLU A 197 -10.91 -23.05 -18.31
C GLU A 197 -10.96 -21.53 -18.03
N PRO A 198 -10.43 -20.68 -18.94
CA PRO A 198 -10.59 -19.24 -18.86
C PRO A 198 -12.07 -18.84 -18.86
N GLU A 199 -12.42 -17.85 -18.04
CA GLU A 199 -13.80 -17.37 -17.98
C GLU A 199 -14.14 -16.55 -19.22
N PRO A 200 -15.33 -16.79 -19.84
CA PRO A 200 -15.78 -16.01 -20.98
C PRO A 200 -16.04 -14.54 -20.66
N ARG A 201 -15.83 -13.68 -21.65
CA ARG A 201 -15.93 -12.22 -21.49
C ARG A 201 -17.22 -11.73 -20.84
N PRO A 202 -18.44 -12.23 -21.20
CA PRO A 202 -19.68 -11.77 -20.57
C PRO A 202 -19.71 -11.98 -19.04
N LEU A 203 -19.14 -13.09 -18.56
CA LEU A 203 -19.03 -13.36 -17.13
C LEU A 203 -18.02 -12.40 -16.45
N LEU A 204 -16.86 -12.21 -17.07
CA LEU A 204 -15.82 -11.28 -16.57
C LEU A 204 -16.30 -9.83 -16.54
N ASP A 205 -17.08 -9.40 -17.53
CA ASP A 205 -17.64 -8.05 -17.60
C ASP A 205 -18.63 -7.80 -16.45
N LEU A 206 -19.48 -8.79 -16.13
CA LEU A 206 -20.39 -8.68 -15.00
C LEU A 206 -19.63 -8.71 -13.65
N LYS A 207 -18.64 -9.59 -13.49
CA LYS A 207 -17.75 -9.61 -12.32
C LYS A 207 -17.05 -8.26 -12.13
N GLY A 208 -16.50 -7.68 -13.19
CA GLY A 208 -15.91 -6.34 -13.18
C GLY A 208 -16.92 -5.23 -12.87
N ALA A 209 -18.16 -5.34 -13.32
CA ALA A 209 -19.24 -4.39 -13.01
C ALA A 209 -19.58 -4.42 -11.50
N ILE A 210 -19.62 -5.60 -10.88
CA ILE A 210 -19.81 -5.77 -9.44
C ILE A 210 -18.70 -5.04 -8.67
N ARG A 211 -17.44 -5.31 -9.00
CA ARG A 211 -16.28 -4.63 -8.37
C ARG A 211 -16.34 -3.11 -8.50
N ARG A 212 -16.69 -2.61 -9.68
CA ARG A 212 -16.86 -1.15 -9.90
C ARG A 212 -17.99 -0.57 -9.06
N ALA A 213 -19.12 -1.28 -8.92
CA ALA A 213 -20.23 -0.82 -8.09
C ALA A 213 -19.85 -0.74 -6.61
N GLU A 214 -19.09 -1.71 -6.11
CA GLU A 214 -18.53 -1.76 -4.76
C GLU A 214 -17.55 -0.61 -4.51
N ALA A 215 -16.59 -0.39 -5.41
CA ALA A 215 -15.63 0.72 -5.36
C ALA A 215 -16.33 2.09 -5.36
N ARG A 216 -17.36 2.26 -6.21
CA ARG A 216 -18.20 3.47 -6.21
C ARG A 216 -18.91 3.67 -4.88
N ALA A 217 -19.35 2.59 -4.21
CA ALA A 217 -19.98 2.67 -2.90
C ALA A 217 -18.97 3.07 -1.80
N ALA A 218 -17.73 2.58 -1.87
CA ALA A 218 -16.64 2.99 -0.98
C ALA A 218 -16.31 4.49 -1.15
N VAL A 219 -16.14 4.97 -2.38
CA VAL A 219 -15.89 6.38 -2.70
C VAL A 219 -17.00 7.30 -2.17
N ARG A 220 -18.28 6.91 -2.34
CA ARG A 220 -19.41 7.64 -1.76
C ARG A 220 -19.36 7.70 -0.24
N SER A 221 -18.88 6.66 0.42
CA SER A 221 -18.79 6.63 1.88
C SER A 221 -17.78 7.64 2.44
N PHE A 222 -16.84 8.09 1.61
CA PHE A 222 -15.90 9.17 1.92
C PHE A 222 -16.45 10.57 1.61
N GLY A 223 -17.64 10.68 1.04
CA GLY A 223 -18.24 11.94 0.65
C GLY A 223 -17.86 12.44 -0.74
N LEU A 224 -17.18 11.64 -1.53
CA LEU A 224 -16.79 11.95 -2.90
C LEU A 224 -17.89 11.55 -3.92
N ASN A 225 -17.89 12.23 -5.06
CA ASN A 225 -18.69 11.82 -6.20
C ASN A 225 -17.95 10.78 -7.05
N PRO A 226 -18.39 9.51 -7.14
CA PRO A 226 -17.70 8.50 -7.90
C PRO A 226 -17.71 8.73 -9.42
N ASP A 227 -18.56 9.63 -9.94
CA ASP A 227 -18.57 9.94 -11.38
C ASP A 227 -17.44 10.89 -11.78
N THR A 228 -16.88 11.64 -10.84
CA THR A 228 -15.79 12.59 -11.06
C THR A 228 -14.48 12.16 -10.40
N ASN A 229 -14.57 11.45 -9.26
CA ASN A 229 -13.40 11.15 -8.44
C ASN A 229 -12.93 9.69 -8.51
N ALA A 230 -13.70 8.77 -9.14
CA ALA A 230 -13.31 7.38 -9.34
C ALA A 230 -13.04 7.09 -10.82
N HIS A 231 -11.81 6.70 -11.12
CA HIS A 231 -11.34 6.38 -12.45
C HIS A 231 -11.10 4.87 -12.58
N PHE A 232 -11.80 4.20 -13.49
CA PHE A 232 -11.65 2.77 -13.75
C PHE A 232 -10.81 2.58 -15.02
N LEU A 233 -9.52 2.32 -14.84
CA LEU A 233 -8.55 2.31 -15.94
C LEU A 233 -8.64 1.03 -16.76
N ASN A 234 -8.96 -0.11 -16.14
CA ASN A 234 -9.07 -1.43 -16.79
C ASN A 234 -7.85 -1.71 -17.67
N LEU A 235 -6.63 -1.60 -17.08
CA LEU A 235 -5.37 -1.74 -17.81
C LEU A 235 -5.32 -3.08 -18.58
N PRO A 236 -5.02 -3.04 -19.89
CA PRO A 236 -5.05 -4.20 -20.78
C PRO A 236 -4.26 -5.41 -20.33
N PHE A 237 -3.12 -5.21 -19.64
CA PHE A 237 -2.29 -6.30 -19.13
C PHE A 237 -3.07 -7.25 -18.20
N TYR A 238 -4.07 -6.74 -17.50
CA TYR A 238 -4.88 -7.52 -16.55
C TYR A 238 -6.03 -8.24 -17.21
N GLU A 239 -6.62 -7.67 -18.27
CA GLU A 239 -7.90 -8.09 -18.88
C GLU A 239 -7.77 -9.33 -19.79
N THR A 240 -6.94 -10.29 -19.40
CA THR A 240 -6.66 -11.52 -20.17
C THR A 240 -7.72 -12.61 -20.00
N GLY A 241 -8.61 -12.47 -19.02
CA GLY A 241 -9.63 -13.47 -18.68
C GLY A 241 -9.10 -14.67 -17.87
N GLY A 242 -7.84 -14.68 -17.49
CA GLY A 242 -7.22 -15.76 -16.74
C GLY A 242 -6.34 -15.29 -15.58
N ILE A 243 -5.81 -16.24 -14.80
CA ILE A 243 -4.87 -15.95 -13.72
C ILE A 243 -3.56 -15.38 -14.27
N LYS A 244 -3.11 -15.89 -15.44
CA LYS A 244 -1.90 -15.40 -16.09
C LYS A 244 -2.16 -14.03 -16.72
N LYS A 245 -1.44 -13.02 -16.26
CA LYS A 245 -1.52 -11.65 -16.78
C LYS A 245 -0.75 -11.49 -18.08
N GLY A 246 -1.13 -10.49 -18.88
CA GLY A 246 -0.40 -10.06 -20.06
C GLY A 246 0.90 -9.33 -19.70
N GLN A 247 1.67 -9.01 -20.72
CA GLN A 247 2.80 -8.10 -20.58
C GLN A 247 2.32 -6.66 -20.57
N LEU A 248 3.01 -5.81 -19.81
CA LEU A 248 2.82 -4.37 -19.83
C LEU A 248 3.12 -3.82 -21.24
N THR A 249 2.28 -2.93 -21.73
CA THR A 249 2.40 -2.31 -23.04
C THR A 249 2.27 -0.79 -22.96
N GLU A 250 2.65 -0.08 -24.02
CA GLU A 250 2.46 1.37 -24.14
C GLU A 250 0.99 1.78 -23.95
N LYS A 251 0.04 0.93 -24.31
CA LYS A 251 -1.40 1.23 -24.12
C LYS A 251 -1.79 1.34 -22.65
N ASP A 252 -1.19 0.50 -21.80
CA ASP A 252 -1.39 0.57 -20.35
C ASP A 252 -0.84 1.89 -19.81
N ILE A 253 0.35 2.26 -20.23
CA ILE A 253 1.05 3.49 -19.83
C ILE A 253 0.27 4.73 -20.30
N ASP A 254 -0.18 4.77 -21.56
CA ASP A 254 -0.92 5.90 -22.13
C ASP A 254 -2.22 6.22 -21.38
N ILE A 255 -2.91 5.18 -20.87
CA ILE A 255 -4.12 5.36 -20.07
C ILE A 255 -3.80 6.14 -18.78
N ILE A 256 -2.71 5.80 -18.10
CA ILE A 256 -2.27 6.47 -16.88
C ILE A 256 -1.77 7.88 -17.20
N VAL A 257 -0.98 8.06 -18.26
CA VAL A 257 -0.49 9.38 -18.73
C VAL A 257 -1.65 10.34 -18.95
N LYS A 258 -2.74 9.87 -19.59
CA LYS A 258 -3.92 10.69 -19.82
C LYS A 258 -4.52 11.19 -18.51
N LEU A 259 -4.71 10.30 -17.53
CA LEU A 259 -5.23 10.66 -16.21
C LEU A 259 -4.31 11.65 -15.49
N LEU A 260 -3.00 11.39 -15.49
CA LEU A 260 -2.04 12.27 -14.83
C LEU A 260 -2.01 13.67 -15.43
N ARG A 261 -2.09 13.81 -16.77
CA ARG A 261 -2.17 15.11 -17.45
C ARG A 261 -3.50 15.83 -17.24
N GLU A 262 -4.59 15.09 -17.02
CA GLU A 262 -5.88 15.65 -16.70
C GLU A 262 -5.90 16.22 -15.28
N VAL A 263 -5.48 15.43 -14.29
CA VAL A 263 -5.52 15.81 -12.86
C VAL A 263 -4.34 16.71 -12.48
N LYS A 264 -3.13 16.47 -12.99
CA LYS A 264 -1.89 17.15 -12.63
C LYS A 264 -1.68 17.14 -11.10
N PRO A 265 -1.53 15.97 -10.49
CA PRO A 265 -1.54 15.82 -9.04
C PRO A 265 -0.31 16.46 -8.39
N HIS A 266 -0.48 16.96 -7.15
CA HIS A 266 0.60 17.36 -6.26
C HIS A 266 1.08 16.19 -5.39
N GLN A 267 0.22 15.17 -5.23
CA GLN A 267 0.56 13.94 -4.53
C GLN A 267 -0.02 12.74 -5.28
N ILE A 268 0.79 11.73 -5.39
CA ILE A 268 0.41 10.41 -5.91
C ILE A 268 0.66 9.41 -4.78
N TYR A 269 -0.31 8.53 -4.54
CA TYR A 269 -0.17 7.38 -3.67
C TYR A 269 -0.26 6.12 -4.51
N ALA A 270 0.68 5.18 -4.34
CA ALA A 270 0.72 3.93 -5.10
C ALA A 270 1.16 2.75 -4.22
N ALA A 271 0.85 1.53 -4.65
CA ALA A 271 1.20 0.32 -3.94
C ALA A 271 2.71 0.05 -3.99
N GLY A 272 3.33 -0.07 -2.82
CA GLY A 272 4.76 -0.41 -2.65
C GLY A 272 5.00 -1.87 -2.23
N ASP A 273 3.98 -2.72 -2.17
CA ASP A 273 4.08 -4.15 -1.86
C ASP A 273 4.23 -4.98 -3.15
N LEU A 274 5.40 -4.89 -3.76
CA LEU A 274 5.69 -5.47 -5.07
C LEU A 274 5.93 -6.99 -5.05
N ALA A 275 5.83 -7.61 -3.88
CA ALA A 275 6.01 -9.06 -3.68
C ALA A 275 4.69 -9.83 -3.66
N ASP A 276 3.60 -9.27 -4.20
CA ASP A 276 2.32 -9.94 -4.30
C ASP A 276 2.44 -11.23 -5.14
N PRO A 277 1.81 -12.34 -4.71
CA PRO A 277 1.96 -13.64 -5.36
C PRO A 277 1.48 -13.67 -6.83
N HIS A 278 0.60 -12.75 -7.18
CA HIS A 278 -0.01 -12.67 -8.52
C HIS A 278 0.73 -11.73 -9.47
N GLY A 279 1.69 -10.95 -8.97
CA GLY A 279 2.47 -9.97 -9.72
C GLY A 279 1.67 -8.77 -10.22
N THR A 280 0.40 -8.63 -9.83
CA THR A 280 -0.46 -7.52 -10.29
C THR A 280 0.03 -6.18 -9.75
N HIS A 281 0.35 -6.08 -8.46
CA HIS A 281 0.85 -4.85 -7.83
C HIS A 281 2.16 -4.40 -8.45
N ARG A 282 3.06 -5.35 -8.75
CA ARG A 282 4.33 -5.03 -9.45
C ARG A 282 4.07 -4.45 -10.82
N THR A 283 3.26 -5.12 -11.66
CA THR A 283 2.98 -4.67 -13.03
C THR A 283 2.22 -3.34 -13.04
N ALA A 284 1.29 -3.15 -12.11
CA ALA A 284 0.58 -1.90 -11.90
C ALA A 284 1.55 -0.76 -11.54
N MET A 285 2.46 -0.99 -10.60
CA MET A 285 3.50 -0.01 -10.24
C MET A 285 4.47 0.27 -11.40
N GLU A 286 4.85 -0.75 -12.18
CA GLU A 286 5.65 -0.56 -13.40
C GLU A 286 4.92 0.34 -14.41
N ALA A 287 3.59 0.20 -14.55
CA ALA A 287 2.79 1.07 -15.40
C ALA A 287 2.76 2.52 -14.90
N VAL A 288 2.59 2.72 -13.60
CA VAL A 288 2.66 4.06 -12.98
C VAL A 288 4.03 4.70 -13.19
N LEU A 289 5.12 3.97 -12.95
CA LEU A 289 6.49 4.47 -13.16
C LEU A 289 6.76 4.78 -14.64
N GLY A 290 6.30 3.91 -15.56
CA GLY A 290 6.39 4.16 -17.01
C GLY A 290 5.63 5.43 -17.41
N ALA A 291 4.45 5.67 -16.85
CA ALA A 291 3.69 6.89 -17.10
C ALA A 291 4.38 8.14 -16.53
N LEU A 292 4.97 8.05 -15.34
CA LEU A 292 5.75 9.14 -14.75
C LEU A 292 7.01 9.48 -15.56
N ASP A 293 7.66 8.47 -16.16
CA ASP A 293 8.79 8.71 -17.06
C ASP A 293 8.36 9.45 -18.34
N VAL A 294 7.19 9.13 -18.91
CA VAL A 294 6.62 9.83 -20.05
C VAL A 294 6.31 11.30 -19.75
N VAL A 295 5.83 11.60 -18.54
CA VAL A 295 5.46 12.97 -18.13
C VAL A 295 6.56 13.70 -17.37
N ARG A 296 7.77 13.16 -17.31
CA ARG A 296 8.88 13.69 -16.49
C ARG A 296 9.24 15.15 -16.76
N ASP A 297 9.01 15.62 -17.99
CA ASP A 297 9.26 17.00 -18.40
C ASP A 297 8.03 17.93 -18.25
N ASP A 298 6.88 17.38 -17.83
CA ASP A 298 5.68 18.17 -17.56
C ASP A 298 5.91 19.03 -16.30
N GLU A 299 5.64 20.34 -16.38
CA GLU A 299 5.97 21.31 -15.30
C GLU A 299 5.37 20.95 -13.94
N TRP A 300 4.13 20.42 -13.93
CA TRP A 300 3.43 20.05 -12.70
C TRP A 300 4.10 18.91 -11.91
N LEU A 301 4.87 18.04 -12.58
CA LEU A 301 5.53 16.91 -11.93
C LEU A 301 6.67 17.35 -11.01
N LYS A 302 7.27 18.53 -11.24
CA LYS A 302 8.35 19.06 -10.39
C LYS A 302 7.93 19.30 -8.94
N GLU A 303 6.63 19.54 -8.73
CA GLU A 303 6.04 19.76 -7.40
C GLU A 303 5.25 18.55 -6.90
N CYS A 304 5.25 17.46 -7.66
CA CYS A 304 4.53 16.24 -7.31
C CYS A 304 5.40 15.32 -6.46
N HIS A 305 4.78 14.66 -5.48
CA HIS A 305 5.43 13.65 -4.66
C HIS A 305 4.73 12.30 -4.79
N LEU A 306 5.54 11.24 -4.94
CA LEU A 306 5.06 9.86 -4.96
C LEU A 306 5.27 9.21 -3.59
N TRP A 307 4.16 8.83 -2.96
CA TRP A 307 4.09 8.13 -1.69
C TRP A 307 3.71 6.67 -1.91
N LEU A 308 4.48 5.76 -1.32
CA LEU A 308 4.24 4.34 -1.41
C LEU A 308 3.57 3.85 -0.12
N TYR A 309 2.39 3.23 -0.27
CA TYR A 309 1.72 2.51 0.79
C TYR A 309 1.97 0.99 0.68
N ARG A 310 1.66 0.23 1.73
CA ARG A 310 1.62 -1.23 1.68
C ARG A 310 0.23 -1.78 1.96
N GLY A 311 -0.05 -2.99 1.45
CA GLY A 311 -1.33 -3.66 1.58
C GLY A 311 -1.53 -4.35 2.93
N ALA A 312 -2.53 -5.24 3.02
CA ALA A 312 -2.95 -5.89 4.26
C ALA A 312 -1.92 -6.88 4.86
N TRP A 313 -0.91 -7.28 4.07
CA TRP A 313 -0.01 -8.38 4.43
C TRP A 313 1.27 -7.96 5.15
N MET A 314 1.75 -6.78 4.84
CA MET A 314 3.05 -6.27 5.29
C MET A 314 2.96 -4.78 5.58
N GLU A 315 3.88 -4.29 6.43
CA GLU A 315 4.09 -2.87 6.64
C GLU A 315 5.54 -2.49 6.35
N TRP A 316 5.81 -1.20 6.18
CA TRP A 316 7.14 -0.67 6.05
C TRP A 316 7.92 -0.83 7.36
N ASP A 317 9.22 -1.12 7.23
CA ASP A 317 10.15 -0.95 8.36
C ASP A 317 10.09 0.52 8.82
N LEU A 318 9.84 0.75 10.11
CA LEU A 318 9.71 2.11 10.67
C LEU A 318 10.95 2.96 10.43
N GLY A 319 12.13 2.34 10.35
CA GLY A 319 13.35 3.03 9.97
C GLY A 319 13.33 3.64 8.56
N MET A 320 12.41 3.20 7.70
CA MET A 320 12.28 3.66 6.32
C MET A 320 11.12 4.63 6.09
N VAL A 321 10.24 4.79 7.07
CA VAL A 321 9.02 5.62 6.96
C VAL A 321 9.37 7.09 6.80
N ASP A 322 8.70 7.75 5.85
CA ASP A 322 8.87 9.19 5.60
C ASP A 322 7.61 9.99 6.01
N MET A 323 6.44 9.34 6.11
CA MET A 323 5.21 9.94 6.63
C MET A 323 4.42 8.90 7.43
N ALA A 324 3.96 9.29 8.63
CA ALA A 324 3.13 8.49 9.51
C ALA A 324 1.87 9.28 9.86
N VAL A 325 0.70 8.72 9.55
CA VAL A 325 -0.61 9.36 9.74
C VAL A 325 -1.36 8.63 10.85
N PRO A 326 -1.41 9.18 12.07
CA PRO A 326 -2.18 8.62 13.16
C PRO A 326 -3.67 8.69 12.87
N LEU A 327 -4.40 7.62 13.14
CA LEU A 327 -5.85 7.54 12.96
C LEU A 327 -6.56 7.59 14.30
N SER A 328 -7.66 8.34 14.35
CA SER A 328 -8.61 8.30 15.46
C SER A 328 -9.45 7.01 15.45
N PRO A 329 -10.08 6.63 16.58
CA PRO A 329 -11.02 5.51 16.61
C PRO A 329 -12.15 5.64 15.56
N ASP A 330 -12.68 6.85 15.35
CA ASP A 330 -13.74 7.10 14.38
C ASP A 330 -13.26 6.90 12.94
N GLU A 331 -12.06 7.39 12.60
CA GLU A 331 -11.47 7.18 11.28
C GLU A 331 -11.20 5.68 11.00
N LEU A 332 -10.80 4.92 12.02
CA LEU A 332 -10.62 3.48 11.90
C LEU A 332 -11.95 2.76 11.64
N ILE A 333 -13.03 3.17 12.30
CA ILE A 333 -14.38 2.67 12.04
C ILE A 333 -14.85 3.04 10.63
N MET A 334 -14.63 4.27 10.19
CA MET A 334 -14.96 4.71 8.83
C MET A 334 -14.20 3.92 7.77
N LYS A 335 -12.90 3.68 7.97
CA LYS A 335 -12.07 2.83 7.12
C LYS A 335 -12.66 1.40 7.02
N ARG A 336 -13.01 0.80 8.15
CA ARG A 336 -13.64 -0.53 8.20
C ARG A 336 -14.94 -0.55 7.40
N HIS A 337 -15.78 0.46 7.55
CA HIS A 337 -17.03 0.55 6.79
C HIS A 337 -16.79 0.72 5.29
N ALA A 338 -15.72 1.40 4.88
CA ALA A 338 -15.34 1.49 3.47
C ALA A 338 -14.90 0.13 2.92
N ILE A 339 -14.09 -0.63 3.67
CA ILE A 339 -13.70 -1.99 3.31
C ILE A 339 -14.94 -2.89 3.16
N TYR A 340 -15.94 -2.74 4.05
CA TYR A 340 -17.20 -3.49 3.97
C TYR A 340 -18.04 -3.20 2.72
N ARG A 341 -17.75 -2.12 1.98
CA ARG A 341 -18.44 -1.87 0.69
C ARG A 341 -18.00 -2.84 -0.41
N HIS A 342 -16.84 -3.46 -0.27
CA HIS A 342 -16.33 -4.47 -1.17
C HIS A 342 -16.86 -5.86 -0.79
N LEU A 343 -18.19 -6.03 -0.92
CA LEU A 343 -18.93 -7.23 -0.48
C LEU A 343 -18.46 -8.51 -1.16
N SER A 344 -18.06 -8.44 -2.44
CA SER A 344 -17.55 -9.59 -3.18
C SER A 344 -16.21 -10.10 -2.66
N GLN A 345 -15.53 -9.32 -1.80
CA GLN A 345 -14.23 -9.66 -1.19
C GLN A 345 -14.36 -9.92 0.32
N LYS A 346 -15.55 -9.77 0.87
CA LYS A 346 -15.86 -10.09 2.25
C LYS A 346 -16.06 -11.60 2.43
N ASP A 347 -15.74 -12.10 3.62
CA ASP A 347 -15.91 -13.51 4.00
C ASP A 347 -15.09 -14.50 3.11
N ILE A 348 -14.16 -13.98 2.31
CA ILE A 348 -13.27 -14.78 1.47
C ILE A 348 -11.89 -14.81 2.11
N MET A 349 -11.39 -16.02 2.35
CA MET A 349 -9.96 -16.19 2.63
C MET A 349 -9.19 -16.04 1.31
N PRO A 350 -8.40 -14.97 1.14
CA PRO A 350 -7.78 -14.65 -0.16
C PRO A 350 -6.74 -15.69 -0.58
N PHE A 351 -6.22 -16.48 0.38
CA PHE A 351 -5.25 -17.53 0.09
C PHE A 351 -5.52 -18.78 0.93
N PRO A 352 -5.24 -19.98 0.40
CA PRO A 352 -5.26 -21.20 1.18
C PRO A 352 -4.18 -21.11 2.29
N GLY A 353 -4.63 -21.09 3.54
CA GLY A 353 -3.75 -20.98 4.71
C GLY A 353 -4.52 -21.16 6.00
N SER A 354 -3.81 -21.16 7.13
CA SER A 354 -4.37 -21.30 8.47
C SER A 354 -4.89 -20.00 9.10
N ASP A 355 -4.73 -18.88 8.42
CA ASP A 355 -5.15 -17.57 8.93
C ASP A 355 -6.59 -17.26 8.51
N PRO A 356 -7.57 -17.30 9.45
CA PRO A 356 -8.98 -17.14 9.14
C PRO A 356 -9.43 -15.67 9.04
N ARG A 357 -8.50 -14.71 9.23
CA ARG A 357 -8.85 -13.29 9.29
C ARG A 357 -9.23 -12.74 7.91
N GLU A 358 -10.30 -11.95 7.88
CA GLU A 358 -10.69 -11.16 6.73
C GLU A 358 -9.73 -9.98 6.48
N PHE A 359 -9.81 -9.36 5.31
CA PHE A 359 -8.97 -8.20 4.94
C PHE A 359 -9.05 -7.05 5.94
N TRP A 360 -10.26 -6.70 6.41
CA TRP A 360 -10.43 -5.60 7.35
C TRP A 360 -9.73 -5.85 8.70
N GLN A 361 -9.78 -7.11 9.19
CA GLN A 361 -9.10 -7.49 10.44
C GLN A 361 -7.58 -7.35 10.30
N ARG A 362 -7.04 -7.80 9.17
CA ARG A 362 -5.60 -7.67 8.88
C ARG A 362 -5.18 -6.22 8.72
N ALA A 363 -5.98 -5.40 8.01
CA ALA A 363 -5.72 -3.98 7.81
C ALA A 363 -5.70 -3.22 9.15
N GLU A 364 -6.66 -3.51 10.05
CA GLU A 364 -6.70 -2.89 11.38
C GLU A 364 -5.53 -3.33 12.24
N GLU A 365 -5.28 -4.64 12.35
CA GLU A 365 -4.17 -5.15 13.14
C GLU A 365 -2.83 -4.60 12.65
N ARG A 366 -2.61 -4.52 11.34
CA ARG A 366 -1.41 -3.92 10.77
C ARG A 366 -1.20 -2.49 11.27
N THR A 367 -2.21 -1.63 11.16
CA THR A 367 -2.12 -0.22 11.56
C THR A 367 -2.05 -0.03 13.07
N GLN A 368 -2.69 -0.89 13.85
CA GLN A 368 -2.58 -0.93 15.32
C GLN A 368 -1.19 -1.41 15.76
N ASN A 369 -0.64 -2.45 15.13
CA ASN A 369 0.71 -2.92 15.41
C ASN A 369 1.76 -1.83 15.08
N THR A 370 1.55 -1.05 14.01
CA THR A 370 2.39 0.09 13.68
C THR A 370 2.36 1.14 14.78
N ALA A 371 1.18 1.49 15.30
CA ALA A 371 1.04 2.40 16.43
C ALA A 371 1.77 1.89 17.69
N GLN A 372 1.62 0.61 18.03
CA GLN A 372 2.32 -0.01 19.15
C GLN A 372 3.85 0.02 18.99
N LEU A 373 4.36 -0.10 17.76
CA LEU A 373 5.79 0.03 17.51
C LEU A 373 6.28 1.47 17.74
N TYR A 374 5.52 2.49 17.33
CA TYR A 374 5.84 3.89 17.65
C TYR A 374 5.85 4.15 19.16
N ASP A 375 4.87 3.61 19.90
CA ASP A 375 4.83 3.68 21.37
C ASP A 375 6.09 3.07 22.00
N LYS A 376 6.48 1.86 21.57
CA LYS A 376 7.73 1.21 22.06
C LYS A 376 9.00 2.00 21.77
N LEU A 377 9.01 2.82 20.73
CA LEU A 377 10.12 3.73 20.43
C LEU A 377 10.15 4.98 21.35
N GLY A 378 9.10 5.21 22.14
CA GLY A 378 8.95 6.35 23.05
C GLY A 378 8.21 7.54 22.43
N MET A 379 7.48 7.31 21.32
CA MET A 379 6.58 8.30 20.74
C MET A 379 5.24 8.34 21.48
N ALA A 380 4.34 9.22 21.06
CA ALA A 380 3.00 9.30 21.62
C ALA A 380 2.17 8.05 21.28
N GLU A 381 1.30 7.64 22.20
CA GLU A 381 0.34 6.57 21.99
C GLU A 381 -0.74 6.98 21.01
N TYR A 382 -0.98 6.13 20.00
CA TYR A 382 -2.03 6.26 18.99
C TYR A 382 -2.83 4.97 18.86
N GLN A 383 -4.10 5.07 18.45
CA GLN A 383 -4.95 3.90 18.20
C GLN A 383 -4.47 3.08 17.00
N ALA A 384 -4.11 3.75 15.93
CA ALA A 384 -3.59 3.16 14.71
C ALA A 384 -2.76 4.18 13.93
N ILE A 385 -1.84 3.74 13.09
CA ILE A 385 -1.03 4.60 12.23
C ILE A 385 -0.93 3.96 10.84
N GLU A 386 -1.21 4.73 9.79
CA GLU A 386 -0.86 4.40 8.41
C GLU A 386 0.47 5.05 8.05
N VAL A 387 1.36 4.32 7.39
CA VAL A 387 2.71 4.80 7.09
C VAL A 387 3.03 4.72 5.62
N PHE A 388 3.89 5.65 5.18
CA PHE A 388 4.25 5.83 3.78
C PHE A 388 5.75 6.05 3.64
N VAL A 389 6.29 5.58 2.53
CA VAL A 389 7.66 5.85 2.09
C VAL A 389 7.60 6.78 0.89
N LYS A 390 8.40 7.83 0.89
CA LYS A 390 8.51 8.78 -0.21
C LYS A 390 9.49 8.24 -1.25
N MET A 391 9.04 8.17 -2.50
CA MET A 391 9.90 7.75 -3.60
C MET A 391 10.65 8.95 -4.22
N PHE A 392 9.96 10.08 -4.38
CA PHE A 392 10.53 11.38 -4.78
C PHE A 392 9.63 12.54 -4.35
#